data_7f9217f6c818a3a16f5977b68e6d1427
#
_entry.id   7f9217f6c818a3a16f5977b68e6d1427
#
_cell.length_a   1.000
_cell.length_b   1.000
_cell.length_c   1.000
_cell.angle_alpha   90.00
_cell.angle_beta   90.00
_cell.angle_gamma   90.00
#
_symmetry.space_group_name_H-M   'P 1'
#
loop_
_entity.id
_entity.type
_entity.pdbx_description
1 polymer ?
#
loop_
_entity_poly.entity_id
_entity_poly.type
_entity_poly.pdbx_seq_one_letter_code
_entity_poly.pdbx_strand_id
1 'polypeptide(L)'
;MTDPASAIPAYDFLTLGETLLRLSPPGMQRLDQARTFEVGIGGSELNVACLLARLGRRTAWVSRLPEGPLGRIVEGEARRHGVDTRFVRWIEGARLGLMFFEAGPAPRNARVMYDRKHSAASELGFEDAPWEALIASSGRVHLSGITPALGPSCRALVAHVAQLGALAGKKVSYDLNYRATLQSTAEARAMLEAVAPHLELLVVAERDARAVLGFEEAAEALAAAIAARYGMPLVALTRPPGSEPGDLLWASGRVRYAPRYTVELVDRIGAGDSFVGGLIHGLIDGDLDLAIRLAAYAASVGLATPGDINFFGPEDLAAFHADMTGALVR
;
A
#
# COMPACT_ATOMS: atom_id res chain seq x y z
N MET A 1 34.90 10.30 12.21
CA MET A 1 34.18 9.59 11.15
C MET A 1 33.45 8.45 11.85
N THR A 2 32.19 8.66 12.16
CA THR A 2 31.34 7.63 12.72
C THR A 2 31.05 6.62 11.61
N ASP A 3 31.27 5.34 11.90
CA ASP A 3 31.00 4.19 11.04
C ASP A 3 29.55 4.29 10.50
N PRO A 4 29.32 4.24 9.16
CA PRO A 4 27.99 4.25 8.58
C PRO A 4 27.15 3.00 8.94
N ALA A 5 27.74 2.03 9.62
CA ALA A 5 27.06 0.90 10.26
C ALA A 5 26.54 1.21 11.68
N SER A 6 26.22 2.47 12.02
CA SER A 6 25.42 2.71 13.23
C SER A 6 24.16 1.85 13.12
N ALA A 7 23.99 0.90 14.04
CA ALA A 7 23.07 -0.22 13.98
C ALA A 7 21.69 0.18 13.40
N ILE A 8 21.32 -0.42 12.26
CA ILE A 8 19.98 -0.25 11.70
C ILE A 8 19.00 -0.73 12.77
N PRO A 9 18.05 0.11 13.21
CA PRO A 9 17.11 -0.29 14.24
C PRO A 9 16.22 -1.41 13.72
N ALA A 10 15.68 -2.21 14.61
CA ALA A 10 14.71 -3.23 14.24
C ALA A 10 13.39 -2.57 13.82
N TYR A 11 12.88 -2.95 12.66
CA TYR A 11 11.58 -2.53 12.14
C TYR A 11 10.57 -3.68 12.17
N ASP A 12 9.32 -3.36 12.40
CA ASP A 12 8.23 -4.31 12.24
C ASP A 12 7.84 -4.42 10.75
N PHE A 13 8.04 -3.32 10.00
CA PHE A 13 7.62 -3.20 8.60
C PHE A 13 8.61 -2.35 7.78
N LEU A 14 8.97 -2.86 6.62
CA LEU A 14 9.78 -2.21 5.61
C LEU A 14 9.04 -2.16 4.28
N THR A 15 9.11 -1.03 3.60
CA THR A 15 8.60 -0.90 2.24
C THR A 15 9.43 0.05 1.40
N LEU A 16 9.20 0.04 0.08
CA LEU A 16 9.87 0.90 -0.89
C LEU A 16 8.91 1.30 -2.01
N GLY A 17 9.02 2.51 -2.49
CA GLY A 17 8.16 2.95 -3.59
C GLY A 17 8.10 4.47 -3.77
N GLU A 18 7.29 4.89 -4.75
CA GLU A 18 7.08 6.28 -5.11
C GLU A 18 5.99 6.93 -4.26
N THR A 19 6.21 8.17 -3.90
CA THR A 19 5.19 9.06 -3.36
C THR A 19 5.06 10.30 -4.23
N LEU A 20 3.82 10.67 -4.54
CA LEU A 20 3.45 11.80 -5.38
C LEU A 20 2.97 12.96 -4.51
N LEU A 21 3.15 14.18 -5.00
CA LEU A 21 2.41 15.31 -4.47
C LEU A 21 0.98 15.25 -5.04
N ARG A 22 -0.02 15.19 -4.17
CA ARG A 22 -1.43 15.24 -4.53
C ARG A 22 -1.92 16.67 -4.51
N LEU A 23 -2.53 17.10 -5.61
CA LEU A 23 -3.12 18.41 -5.81
C LEU A 23 -4.62 18.25 -6.04
N SER A 24 -5.44 18.69 -5.10
CA SER A 24 -6.90 18.59 -5.17
C SER A 24 -7.52 19.98 -5.19
N PRO A 25 -8.47 20.28 -6.11
CA PRO A 25 -9.27 21.49 -6.00
C PRO A 25 -10.03 21.54 -4.67
N PRO A 26 -10.23 22.71 -4.07
CA PRO A 26 -11.00 22.83 -2.84
C PRO A 26 -12.44 22.31 -3.00
N GLY A 27 -12.93 21.59 -2.02
CA GLY A 27 -14.30 21.08 -1.98
C GLY A 27 -14.62 20.21 -3.21
N MET A 28 -15.70 20.55 -3.93
CA MET A 28 -16.18 19.78 -5.10
C MET A 28 -15.94 20.50 -6.42
N GLN A 29 -14.98 21.43 -6.47
CA GLN A 29 -14.60 22.12 -7.70
C GLN A 29 -13.99 21.16 -8.72
N ARG A 30 -14.17 21.50 -10.00
CA ARG A 30 -13.47 20.81 -11.09
C ARG A 30 -12.07 21.37 -11.23
N LEU A 31 -11.17 20.59 -11.83
CA LEU A 31 -9.80 21.03 -12.09
C LEU A 31 -9.72 22.33 -12.91
N ASP A 32 -10.62 22.49 -13.90
CA ASP A 32 -10.69 23.69 -14.74
C ASP A 32 -11.33 24.92 -14.05
N GLN A 33 -11.96 24.74 -12.89
CA GLN A 33 -12.48 25.82 -12.04
C GLN A 33 -11.47 26.27 -10.98
N ALA A 34 -10.50 25.43 -10.63
CA ALA A 34 -9.60 25.65 -9.53
C ALA A 34 -8.73 26.91 -9.72
N ARG A 35 -8.58 27.69 -8.67
CA ARG A 35 -7.62 28.81 -8.55
C ARG A 35 -6.52 28.51 -7.52
N THR A 36 -6.78 27.54 -6.65
CA THR A 36 -5.88 27.05 -5.61
C THR A 36 -6.00 25.54 -5.55
N PHE A 37 -5.02 24.87 -4.96
CA PHE A 37 -5.05 23.45 -4.69
C PHE A 37 -4.75 23.18 -3.23
N GLU A 38 -5.46 22.26 -2.64
CA GLU A 38 -5.08 21.59 -1.41
C GLU A 38 -3.96 20.62 -1.73
N VAL A 39 -2.89 20.69 -0.94
CA VAL A 39 -1.69 19.89 -1.13
C VAL A 39 -1.69 18.74 -0.14
N GLY A 40 -1.65 17.52 -0.66
CA GLY A 40 -1.42 16.30 0.08
C GLY A 40 -0.32 15.47 -0.55
N ILE A 41 -0.12 14.29 -0.05
CA ILE A 41 0.77 13.29 -0.64
C ILE A 41 0.03 11.96 -0.81
N GLY A 42 0.48 11.14 -1.75
CA GLY A 42 -0.07 9.80 -1.98
C GLY A 42 0.94 8.88 -2.62
N GLY A 43 1.11 7.71 -2.03
CA GLY A 43 1.96 6.65 -2.53
C GLY A 43 1.61 5.35 -1.83
N SER A 44 1.28 4.30 -2.58
CA SER A 44 0.68 3.09 -2.03
C SER A 44 1.48 2.53 -0.84
N GLU A 45 2.76 2.32 -1.04
CA GLU A 45 3.64 1.72 -0.03
C GLU A 45 3.82 2.65 1.18
N LEU A 46 3.94 3.97 0.95
CA LEU A 46 4.03 4.95 2.05
C LEU A 46 2.71 5.06 2.81
N ASN A 47 1.56 5.00 2.13
CA ASN A 47 0.25 5.01 2.78
C ASN A 47 0.11 3.85 3.76
N VAL A 48 0.53 2.63 3.36
CA VAL A 48 0.57 1.46 4.25
C VAL A 48 1.52 1.68 5.43
N ALA A 49 2.73 2.21 5.18
CA ALA A 49 3.71 2.49 6.23
C ALA A 49 3.19 3.53 7.23
N CYS A 50 2.53 4.60 6.76
CA CYS A 50 1.94 5.63 7.60
C CYS A 50 0.84 5.05 8.51
N LEU A 51 -0.07 4.23 7.98
CA LEU A 51 -1.10 3.60 8.77
C LEU A 51 -0.50 2.70 9.85
N LEU A 52 0.45 1.84 9.49
CA LEU A 52 1.12 0.96 10.45
C LEU A 52 1.88 1.72 11.53
N ALA A 53 2.56 2.82 11.17
CA ALA A 53 3.25 3.67 12.14
C ALA A 53 2.27 4.32 13.13
N ARG A 54 1.12 4.81 12.65
CA ARG A 54 0.05 5.35 13.50
C ARG A 54 -0.53 4.30 14.44
N LEU A 55 -0.53 3.03 14.04
CA LEU A 55 -0.93 1.89 14.86
C LEU A 55 0.21 1.36 15.77
N GLY A 56 1.29 2.13 15.92
CA GLY A 56 2.39 1.85 16.84
C GLY A 56 3.45 0.89 16.31
N ARG A 57 3.44 0.53 15.01
CA ARG A 57 4.50 -0.30 14.42
C ARG A 57 5.70 0.57 14.02
N ARG A 58 6.91 0.04 14.19
CA ARG A 58 8.13 0.68 13.70
C ARG A 58 8.25 0.42 12.21
N THR A 59 8.11 1.47 11.41
CA THR A 59 8.08 1.38 9.94
C THR A 59 9.23 2.14 9.31
N ALA A 60 9.78 1.59 8.24
CA ALA A 60 10.77 2.26 7.40
C ALA A 60 10.30 2.28 5.94
N TRP A 61 10.61 3.37 5.26
CA TRP A 61 10.31 3.56 3.85
C TRP A 61 11.57 3.97 3.09
N VAL A 62 11.83 3.27 1.98
CA VAL A 62 12.93 3.56 1.06
C VAL A 62 12.37 4.21 -0.19
N SER A 63 12.95 5.34 -0.60
CA SER A 63 12.53 6.04 -1.81
C SER A 63 13.62 6.98 -2.31
N ARG A 64 13.40 7.56 -3.49
CA ARG A 64 14.14 8.72 -3.99
C ARG A 64 13.24 9.93 -4.01
N LEU A 65 13.73 11.05 -3.46
CA LEU A 65 13.05 12.34 -3.50
C LEU A 65 13.94 13.38 -4.17
N PRO A 66 13.36 14.36 -4.89
CA PRO A 66 14.13 15.50 -5.38
C PRO A 66 14.61 16.36 -4.22
N GLU A 67 15.84 16.86 -4.31
CA GLU A 67 16.29 17.91 -3.40
C GLU A 67 15.40 19.17 -3.56
N GLY A 68 15.10 19.81 -2.43
CA GLY A 68 14.33 21.04 -2.44
C GLY A 68 12.97 20.95 -1.72
N PRO A 69 12.15 22.00 -1.85
CA PRO A 69 10.92 22.15 -1.05
C PRO A 69 9.89 21.03 -1.25
N LEU A 70 9.69 20.56 -2.49
CA LEU A 70 8.68 19.54 -2.78
C LEU A 70 9.04 18.19 -2.16
N GLY A 71 10.30 17.77 -2.23
CA GLY A 71 10.75 16.55 -1.55
C GLY A 71 10.61 16.67 -0.03
N ARG A 72 10.91 17.86 0.54
CA ARG A 72 10.73 18.10 1.98
C ARG A 72 9.28 18.05 2.45
N ILE A 73 8.30 18.41 1.60
CA ILE A 73 6.88 18.23 1.91
C ILE A 73 6.58 16.74 2.10
N VAL A 74 7.04 15.89 1.17
CA VAL A 74 6.82 14.44 1.22
C VAL A 74 7.47 13.84 2.46
N GLU A 75 8.75 14.12 2.67
CA GLU A 75 9.48 13.60 3.84
C GLU A 75 8.84 14.07 5.15
N GLY A 76 8.51 15.36 5.25
CA GLY A 76 7.88 15.94 6.43
C GLY A 76 6.55 15.26 6.76
N GLU A 77 5.73 14.96 5.77
CA GLU A 77 4.46 14.27 5.99
C GLU A 77 4.68 12.80 6.38
N ALA A 78 5.61 12.07 5.75
CA ALA A 78 5.96 10.71 6.15
C ALA A 78 6.42 10.66 7.62
N ARG A 79 7.29 11.57 8.03
CA ARG A 79 7.78 11.69 9.42
C ARG A 79 6.69 12.10 10.40
N ARG A 80 5.76 12.97 9.99
CA ARG A 80 4.61 13.36 10.81
C ARG A 80 3.76 12.17 11.21
N HIS A 81 3.67 11.16 10.34
CA HIS A 81 2.98 9.90 10.62
C HIS A 81 3.84 8.85 11.34
N GLY A 82 5.10 9.15 11.65
CA GLY A 82 5.99 8.27 12.40
C GLY A 82 6.81 7.30 11.55
N VAL A 83 6.82 7.46 10.21
CA VAL A 83 7.63 6.64 9.32
C VAL A 83 9.10 7.08 9.37
N ASP A 84 10.01 6.12 9.49
CA ASP A 84 11.45 6.37 9.40
C ASP A 84 11.85 6.61 7.94
N THR A 85 12.39 7.80 7.66
CA THR A 85 12.77 8.27 6.31
C THR A 85 14.28 8.34 6.10
N ARG A 86 15.09 7.78 7.01
CA ARG A 86 16.58 7.82 6.90
C ARG A 86 17.14 7.16 5.64
N PHE A 87 16.35 6.31 5.01
CA PHE A 87 16.70 5.62 3.76
C PHE A 87 16.10 6.29 2.52
N VAL A 88 15.63 7.51 2.65
CA VAL A 88 15.27 8.35 1.50
C VAL A 88 16.53 8.94 0.91
N ARG A 89 16.78 8.65 -0.38
CA ARG A 89 17.88 9.25 -1.13
C ARG A 89 17.43 10.53 -1.81
N TRP A 90 18.20 11.58 -1.58
CA TRP A 90 17.96 12.88 -2.17
C TRP A 90 18.69 13.01 -3.51
N ILE A 91 17.98 13.45 -4.55
CA ILE A 91 18.51 13.53 -5.91
C ILE A 91 18.44 14.98 -6.39
N GLU A 92 19.61 15.58 -6.63
CA GLU A 92 19.72 16.92 -7.19
C GLU A 92 19.16 16.97 -8.62
N GLY A 93 18.42 18.03 -8.94
CA GLY A 93 17.84 18.25 -10.28
C GLY A 93 16.72 17.29 -10.68
N ALA A 94 16.36 16.32 -9.83
CA ALA A 94 15.26 15.42 -10.12
C ALA A 94 13.89 16.09 -9.93
N ARG A 95 12.84 15.45 -10.43
CA ARG A 95 11.46 15.91 -10.25
C ARG A 95 10.68 15.00 -9.30
N LEU A 96 9.70 15.59 -8.61
CA LEU A 96 8.66 14.86 -7.90
C LEU A 96 7.51 14.52 -8.88
N GLY A 97 6.95 13.33 -8.78
CA GLY A 97 5.72 13.01 -9.49
C GLY A 97 4.52 13.74 -8.88
N LEU A 98 3.54 14.08 -9.72
CA LEU A 98 2.32 14.77 -9.33
C LEU A 98 1.08 13.92 -9.61
N MET A 99 0.08 14.06 -8.76
CA MET A 99 -1.25 13.51 -8.94
C MET A 99 -2.28 14.64 -8.77
N PHE A 100 -3.12 14.84 -9.78
CA PHE A 100 -4.26 15.75 -9.70
C PHE A 100 -5.51 14.90 -9.43
N PHE A 101 -6.21 15.20 -8.35
CA PHE A 101 -7.43 14.50 -7.96
C PHE A 101 -8.62 15.45 -7.95
N GLU A 102 -9.62 15.15 -8.77
CA GLU A 102 -10.90 15.85 -8.79
C GLU A 102 -11.97 14.97 -8.15
N ALA A 103 -12.54 15.40 -7.03
CA ALA A 103 -13.68 14.73 -6.43
C ALA A 103 -14.91 14.77 -7.36
N GLY A 104 -15.63 13.67 -7.46
CA GLY A 104 -16.79 13.53 -8.34
C GLY A 104 -18.04 13.10 -7.56
N PRO A 105 -18.77 14.03 -6.91
CA PRO A 105 -20.07 13.70 -6.36
C PRO A 105 -21.05 13.34 -7.51
N ALA A 106 -21.93 12.37 -7.26
CA ALA A 106 -22.91 11.96 -8.26
C ALA A 106 -23.68 13.16 -8.85
N PRO A 107 -23.97 13.21 -10.15
CA PRO A 107 -23.70 12.16 -11.16
C PRO A 107 -22.29 12.18 -11.77
N ARG A 108 -21.37 13.00 -11.29
CA ARG A 108 -19.99 13.05 -11.77
C ARG A 108 -19.17 11.89 -11.19
N ASN A 109 -18.19 11.43 -11.99
CA ASN A 109 -17.18 10.51 -11.50
C ASN A 109 -15.95 11.28 -11.03
N ALA A 110 -15.28 10.80 -9.99
CA ALA A 110 -13.95 11.27 -9.60
C ALA A 110 -12.95 11.05 -10.75
N ARG A 111 -11.98 11.96 -10.88
CA ARG A 111 -10.94 11.90 -11.90
C ARG A 111 -9.57 11.97 -11.24
N VAL A 112 -8.65 11.14 -11.73
CA VAL A 112 -7.25 11.17 -11.33
C VAL A 112 -6.41 11.38 -12.58
N MET A 113 -5.50 12.34 -12.54
CA MET A 113 -4.53 12.58 -13.59
C MET A 113 -3.13 12.52 -12.99
N TYR A 114 -2.23 11.79 -13.64
CA TYR A 114 -0.85 11.63 -13.19
C TYR A 114 0.11 12.35 -14.11
N ASP A 115 1.05 13.08 -13.53
CA ASP A 115 2.28 13.56 -14.16
C ASP A 115 3.47 13.02 -13.36
N ARG A 116 3.87 11.77 -13.63
CA ARG A 116 4.86 11.03 -12.84
C ARG A 116 6.01 10.42 -13.63
N LYS A 117 6.04 10.57 -14.95
CA LYS A 117 7.14 10.04 -15.76
C LYS A 117 8.46 10.71 -15.37
N HIS A 118 9.51 9.91 -15.30
CA HIS A 118 10.86 10.39 -14.94
C HIS A 118 10.93 11.10 -13.59
N SER A 119 10.10 10.68 -12.61
CA SER A 119 10.26 11.11 -11.23
C SER A 119 11.53 10.53 -10.61
N ALA A 120 12.05 11.13 -9.55
CA ALA A 120 13.20 10.61 -8.82
C ALA A 120 13.01 9.12 -8.46
N ALA A 121 11.82 8.77 -7.97
CA ALA A 121 11.50 7.41 -7.54
C ALA A 121 11.40 6.41 -8.71
N SER A 122 11.18 6.86 -9.95
CA SER A 122 11.14 5.95 -11.12
C SER A 122 12.49 5.31 -11.46
N GLU A 123 13.56 5.78 -10.83
CA GLU A 123 14.92 5.26 -10.99
C GLU A 123 15.45 4.59 -9.70
N LEU A 124 14.55 4.28 -8.75
CA LEU A 124 14.91 3.56 -7.53
C LEU A 124 15.63 2.25 -7.87
N GLY A 125 16.77 1.98 -7.21
CA GLY A 125 17.68 0.91 -7.58
C GLY A 125 18.43 0.30 -6.39
N PHE A 126 19.37 -0.59 -6.72
CA PHE A 126 20.13 -1.38 -5.73
C PHE A 126 21.00 -0.50 -4.82
N GLU A 127 21.47 0.64 -5.31
CA GLU A 127 22.37 1.54 -4.59
C GLU A 127 21.68 2.46 -3.58
N ASP A 128 20.35 2.40 -3.46
CA ASP A 128 19.59 3.35 -2.65
C ASP A 128 19.51 2.98 -1.17
N ALA A 129 19.73 1.72 -0.85
CA ALA A 129 19.76 1.26 0.54
C ALA A 129 20.70 0.06 0.74
N PRO A 130 21.17 -0.18 1.97
CA PRO A 130 21.87 -1.42 2.33
C PRO A 130 20.84 -2.55 2.50
N TRP A 131 20.32 -3.08 1.38
CA TRP A 131 19.13 -3.93 1.33
C TRP A 131 19.23 -5.17 2.22
N GLU A 132 20.37 -5.89 2.21
CA GLU A 132 20.55 -7.07 3.02
C GLU A 132 20.43 -6.77 4.52
N ALA A 133 21.12 -5.72 4.98
CA ALA A 133 21.11 -5.33 6.39
C ALA A 133 19.73 -4.78 6.81
N LEU A 134 19.08 -4.00 5.94
CA LEU A 134 17.78 -3.41 6.20
C LEU A 134 16.67 -4.47 6.24
N ILE A 135 16.69 -5.42 5.32
CA ILE A 135 15.77 -6.56 5.30
C ILE A 135 16.01 -7.44 6.53
N ALA A 136 17.27 -7.73 6.86
CA ALA A 136 17.61 -8.55 8.03
C ALA A 136 17.08 -7.91 9.34
N SER A 137 17.06 -6.58 9.44
CA SER A 137 16.53 -5.85 10.60
C SER A 137 15.01 -5.69 10.61
N SER A 138 14.30 -6.14 9.58
CA SER A 138 12.85 -5.97 9.42
C SER A 138 12.11 -7.27 9.70
N GLY A 139 10.89 -7.18 10.26
CA GLY A 139 10.02 -8.34 10.48
C GLY A 139 9.27 -8.73 9.21
N ARG A 140 8.77 -7.73 8.48
CA ARG A 140 7.99 -7.90 7.25
C ARG A 140 8.43 -6.91 6.19
N VAL A 141 8.41 -7.35 4.93
CA VAL A 141 8.64 -6.52 3.74
C VAL A 141 7.35 -6.45 2.93
N HIS A 142 6.96 -5.26 2.53
CA HIS A 142 5.79 -5.06 1.66
C HIS A 142 6.19 -4.38 0.36
N LEU A 143 5.63 -4.88 -0.73
CA LEU A 143 5.87 -4.42 -2.09
C LEU A 143 4.53 -4.24 -2.81
N SER A 144 4.47 -3.36 -3.79
CA SER A 144 3.29 -3.24 -4.65
C SER A 144 3.64 -3.35 -6.13
N GLY A 145 2.64 -3.64 -6.95
CA GLY A 145 2.76 -3.69 -8.41
C GLY A 145 2.92 -2.33 -9.08
N ILE A 146 2.82 -1.23 -8.31
CA ILE A 146 3.06 0.12 -8.83
C ILE A 146 4.55 0.35 -9.03
N THR A 147 5.36 0.07 -8.02
CA THR A 147 6.81 0.35 -8.06
C THR A 147 7.52 -0.33 -9.24
N PRO A 148 7.35 -1.63 -9.53
CA PRO A 148 8.00 -2.25 -10.70
C PRO A 148 7.51 -1.74 -12.04
N ALA A 149 6.34 -1.09 -12.08
CA ALA A 149 5.79 -0.49 -13.29
C ALA A 149 6.38 0.89 -13.63
N LEU A 150 7.18 1.48 -12.73
CA LEU A 150 7.79 2.80 -12.92
C LEU A 150 8.99 2.75 -13.87
N GLY A 151 9.72 1.64 -13.90
CA GLY A 151 10.88 1.49 -14.76
C GLY A 151 11.64 0.17 -14.56
N PRO A 152 12.60 -0.10 -15.44
CA PRO A 152 13.38 -1.35 -15.39
C PRO A 152 14.18 -1.54 -14.10
N SER A 153 14.78 -0.47 -13.55
CA SER A 153 15.51 -0.51 -12.29
C SER A 153 14.61 -0.88 -11.12
N CYS A 154 13.44 -0.25 -11.03
CA CYS A 154 12.43 -0.55 -10.02
C CYS A 154 11.93 -1.99 -10.13
N ARG A 155 11.73 -2.51 -11.36
CA ARG A 155 11.31 -3.89 -11.61
C ARG A 155 12.36 -4.88 -11.11
N ALA A 156 13.63 -4.66 -11.45
CA ALA A 156 14.73 -5.50 -10.99
C ALA A 156 14.89 -5.46 -9.47
N LEU A 157 14.79 -4.26 -8.88
CA LEU A 157 14.88 -4.07 -7.44
C LEU A 157 13.76 -4.80 -6.68
N VAL A 158 12.50 -4.66 -7.11
CA VAL A 158 11.35 -5.30 -6.43
C VAL A 158 11.49 -6.83 -6.45
N ALA A 159 11.92 -7.42 -7.58
CA ALA A 159 12.19 -8.86 -7.65
C ALA A 159 13.32 -9.28 -6.69
N HIS A 160 14.39 -8.51 -6.65
CA HIS A 160 15.53 -8.77 -5.76
C HIS A 160 15.16 -8.66 -4.28
N VAL A 161 14.45 -7.60 -3.89
CA VAL A 161 14.00 -7.39 -2.50
C VAL A 161 13.04 -8.49 -2.05
N ALA A 162 12.14 -8.96 -2.92
CA ALA A 162 11.27 -10.10 -2.63
C ALA A 162 12.10 -11.38 -2.35
N GLN A 163 13.08 -11.66 -3.21
CA GLN A 163 13.98 -12.81 -3.06
C GLN A 163 14.82 -12.71 -1.78
N LEU A 164 15.47 -11.57 -1.52
CA LEU A 164 16.25 -11.34 -0.31
C LEU A 164 15.40 -11.50 0.95
N GLY A 165 14.15 -10.96 0.95
CA GLY A 165 13.22 -11.11 2.05
C GLY A 165 12.95 -12.57 2.37
N ALA A 166 12.63 -13.38 1.37
CA ALA A 166 12.39 -14.81 1.53
C ALA A 166 13.64 -15.56 2.03
N LEU A 167 14.82 -15.29 1.45
CA LEU A 167 16.09 -15.91 1.86
C LEU A 167 16.46 -15.55 3.30
N ALA A 168 16.11 -14.35 3.77
CA ALA A 168 16.31 -13.91 5.15
C ALA A 168 15.19 -14.41 6.09
N GLY A 169 14.27 -15.26 5.63
CA GLY A 169 13.16 -15.79 6.42
C GLY A 169 12.11 -14.74 6.82
N LYS A 170 12.04 -13.61 6.10
CA LYS A 170 11.09 -12.54 6.37
C LYS A 170 9.75 -12.80 5.69
N LYS A 171 8.71 -12.21 6.24
CA LYS A 171 7.36 -12.25 5.69
C LYS A 171 7.24 -11.22 4.57
N VAL A 172 7.20 -11.67 3.31
CA VAL A 172 7.07 -10.79 2.15
C VAL A 172 5.62 -10.75 1.71
N SER A 173 5.06 -9.55 1.54
CA SER A 173 3.72 -9.29 1.01
C SER A 173 3.78 -8.48 -0.27
N TYR A 174 2.86 -8.76 -1.19
CA TYR A 174 2.74 -8.05 -2.45
C TYR A 174 1.28 -7.68 -2.72
N ASP A 175 1.02 -6.41 -2.97
CA ASP A 175 -0.26 -5.95 -3.51
C ASP A 175 -0.14 -5.84 -5.03
N LEU A 176 -0.94 -6.59 -5.78
CA LEU A 176 -0.92 -6.54 -7.25
C LEU A 176 -1.17 -5.13 -7.78
N ASN A 177 -2.05 -4.39 -7.16
CA ASN A 177 -2.30 -2.95 -7.33
C ASN A 177 -2.18 -2.46 -8.80
N TYR A 178 -2.79 -3.20 -9.72
CA TYR A 178 -2.63 -3.00 -11.16
C TYR A 178 -3.08 -1.62 -11.61
N ARG A 179 -2.25 -0.97 -12.43
CA ARG A 179 -2.51 0.33 -13.03
C ARG A 179 -2.32 0.27 -14.56
N ALA A 180 -3.41 0.19 -15.30
CA ALA A 180 -3.37 0.11 -16.77
C ALA A 180 -2.66 1.29 -17.45
N THR A 181 -2.51 2.42 -16.77
CA THR A 181 -1.78 3.60 -17.26
C THR A 181 -0.26 3.47 -17.13
N LEU A 182 0.24 2.50 -16.35
CA LEU A 182 1.67 2.29 -16.10
C LEU A 182 2.23 1.07 -16.82
N GLN A 183 1.45 0.00 -16.93
CA GLN A 183 1.92 -1.26 -17.50
C GLN A 183 0.77 -2.06 -18.12
N SER A 184 1.10 -2.98 -19.00
CA SER A 184 0.17 -3.96 -19.55
C SER A 184 -0.19 -5.06 -18.54
N THR A 185 -1.28 -5.77 -18.77
CA THR A 185 -1.65 -6.95 -17.97
C THR A 185 -0.59 -8.07 -18.04
N ALA A 186 0.07 -8.21 -19.19
CA ALA A 186 1.14 -9.19 -19.39
C ALA A 186 2.37 -8.86 -18.51
N GLU A 187 2.78 -7.58 -18.44
CA GLU A 187 3.89 -7.14 -17.60
C GLU A 187 3.56 -7.30 -16.12
N ALA A 188 2.34 -6.94 -15.69
CA ALA A 188 1.91 -7.12 -14.30
C ALA A 188 1.87 -8.60 -13.89
N ARG A 189 1.39 -9.49 -14.78
CA ARG A 189 1.41 -10.93 -14.57
C ARG A 189 2.83 -11.47 -14.47
N ALA A 190 3.70 -11.11 -15.40
CA ALA A 190 5.10 -11.55 -15.39
C ALA A 190 5.83 -11.10 -14.12
N MET A 191 5.53 -9.89 -13.63
CA MET A 191 6.10 -9.41 -12.37
C MET A 191 5.61 -10.24 -11.18
N LEU A 192 4.31 -10.52 -11.10
CA LEU A 192 3.78 -11.40 -10.05
C LEU A 192 4.41 -12.79 -10.12
N GLU A 193 4.53 -13.39 -11.30
CA GLU A 193 5.16 -14.69 -11.50
C GLU A 193 6.62 -14.71 -11.01
N ALA A 194 7.34 -13.60 -11.19
CA ALA A 194 8.74 -13.47 -10.73
C ALA A 194 8.83 -13.38 -9.19
N VAL A 195 7.90 -12.71 -8.51
CA VAL A 195 7.96 -12.53 -7.05
C VAL A 195 7.22 -13.61 -6.28
N ALA A 196 6.23 -14.26 -6.88
CA ALA A 196 5.35 -15.23 -6.23
C ALA A 196 6.06 -16.31 -5.40
N PRO A 197 7.18 -16.92 -5.85
CA PRO A 197 7.90 -17.92 -5.06
C PRO A 197 8.46 -17.40 -3.73
N HIS A 198 8.48 -16.08 -3.55
CA HIS A 198 9.07 -15.40 -2.40
C HIS A 198 8.03 -14.79 -1.45
N LEU A 199 6.73 -14.91 -1.78
CA LEU A 199 5.66 -14.26 -1.04
C LEU A 199 5.05 -15.15 0.03
N GLU A 200 4.68 -14.53 1.16
CA GLU A 200 3.74 -15.10 2.13
C GLU A 200 2.30 -14.68 1.81
N LEU A 201 2.10 -13.43 1.40
CA LEU A 201 0.79 -12.81 1.19
C LEU A 201 0.72 -12.14 -0.18
N LEU A 202 -0.32 -12.49 -0.93
CA LEU A 202 -0.77 -11.74 -2.09
C LEU A 202 -2.07 -11.01 -1.76
N VAL A 203 -2.09 -9.69 -1.98
CA VAL A 203 -3.31 -8.89 -2.00
C VAL A 203 -3.68 -8.60 -3.45
N VAL A 204 -4.94 -8.82 -3.81
CA VAL A 204 -5.40 -8.60 -5.18
C VAL A 204 -6.88 -8.22 -5.21
N ALA A 205 -7.24 -7.25 -6.05
CA ALA A 205 -8.65 -6.97 -6.31
C ALA A 205 -9.27 -8.05 -7.22
N GLU A 206 -10.50 -8.45 -6.96
CA GLU A 206 -11.21 -9.46 -7.77
C GLU A 206 -11.20 -9.10 -9.26
N ARG A 207 -11.43 -7.81 -9.62
CA ARG A 207 -11.36 -7.34 -11.01
C ARG A 207 -9.98 -7.54 -11.63
N ASP A 208 -8.91 -7.34 -10.85
CA ASP A 208 -7.54 -7.43 -11.34
C ASP A 208 -7.09 -8.91 -11.42
N ALA A 209 -7.59 -9.78 -10.53
CA ALA A 209 -7.43 -11.22 -10.66
C ALA A 209 -8.04 -11.74 -11.97
N ARG A 210 -9.19 -11.22 -12.38
CA ARG A 210 -9.82 -11.55 -13.67
C ARG A 210 -9.06 -10.95 -14.84
N ALA A 211 -8.83 -9.65 -14.82
CA ALA A 211 -8.26 -8.91 -15.96
C ALA A 211 -6.77 -9.22 -16.19
N VAL A 212 -5.98 -9.34 -15.12
CA VAL A 212 -4.53 -9.52 -15.20
C VAL A 212 -4.17 -11.01 -15.16
N LEU A 213 -4.76 -11.78 -14.23
CA LEU A 213 -4.35 -13.16 -13.99
C LEU A 213 -5.17 -14.19 -14.79
N GLY A 214 -6.32 -13.77 -15.33
CA GLY A 214 -7.15 -14.59 -16.21
C GLY A 214 -7.98 -15.65 -15.46
N PHE A 215 -8.33 -15.40 -14.21
CA PHE A 215 -9.21 -16.23 -13.43
C PHE A 215 -10.68 -15.88 -13.68
N GLU A 216 -11.56 -16.90 -13.69
CA GLU A 216 -13.00 -16.74 -13.90
C GLU A 216 -13.85 -17.25 -12.72
N GLU A 217 -13.22 -17.87 -11.73
CA GLU A 217 -13.88 -18.51 -10.60
C GLU A 217 -14.67 -17.52 -9.72
N ALA A 218 -15.63 -18.02 -8.97
CA ALA A 218 -16.31 -17.24 -7.94
C ALA A 218 -15.38 -16.95 -6.75
N ALA A 219 -15.71 -15.95 -5.94
CA ALA A 219 -14.78 -15.34 -4.96
C ALA A 219 -13.97 -16.31 -4.09
N GLU A 220 -14.61 -17.31 -3.45
CA GLU A 220 -13.90 -18.29 -2.62
C GLU A 220 -13.00 -19.20 -3.45
N ALA A 221 -13.55 -19.74 -4.53
CA ALA A 221 -12.82 -20.59 -5.46
C ALA A 221 -11.70 -19.79 -6.15
N LEU A 222 -11.91 -18.50 -6.43
CA LEU A 222 -10.90 -17.60 -6.99
C LEU A 222 -9.68 -17.47 -6.06
N ALA A 223 -9.88 -17.19 -4.78
CA ALA A 223 -8.78 -17.09 -3.83
C ALA A 223 -8.02 -18.41 -3.69
N ALA A 224 -8.73 -19.54 -3.64
CA ALA A 224 -8.13 -20.87 -3.60
C ALA A 224 -7.35 -21.19 -4.89
N ALA A 225 -7.89 -20.83 -6.07
CA ALA A 225 -7.23 -21.04 -7.36
C ALA A 225 -5.96 -20.20 -7.49
N ILE A 226 -5.98 -18.94 -7.04
CA ILE A 226 -4.79 -18.07 -6.97
C ILE A 226 -3.74 -18.70 -6.05
N ALA A 227 -4.15 -19.12 -4.84
CA ALA A 227 -3.26 -19.75 -3.89
C ALA A 227 -2.60 -21.01 -4.46
N ALA A 228 -3.38 -21.87 -5.12
CA ALA A 228 -2.89 -23.10 -5.76
C ALA A 228 -1.92 -22.79 -6.92
N ARG A 229 -2.27 -21.83 -7.80
CA ARG A 229 -1.48 -21.51 -8.98
C ARG A 229 -0.11 -20.92 -8.63
N TYR A 230 -0.07 -20.05 -7.63
CA TYR A 230 1.15 -19.30 -7.26
C TYR A 230 1.83 -19.81 -5.99
N GLY A 231 1.31 -20.85 -5.35
CA GLY A 231 1.87 -21.41 -4.11
C GLY A 231 1.72 -20.46 -2.91
N MET A 232 0.67 -19.61 -2.88
CA MET A 232 0.50 -18.59 -1.85
C MET A 232 0.01 -19.18 -0.53
N PRO A 233 0.69 -18.93 0.60
CA PRO A 233 0.16 -19.25 1.93
C PRO A 233 -1.09 -18.45 2.28
N LEU A 234 -1.12 -17.16 1.89
CA LEU A 234 -2.21 -16.22 2.15
C LEU A 234 -2.61 -15.48 0.87
N VAL A 235 -3.92 -15.39 0.61
CA VAL A 235 -4.49 -14.56 -0.46
C VAL A 235 -5.58 -13.70 0.12
N ALA A 236 -5.41 -12.38 0.06
CA ALA A 236 -6.45 -11.42 0.39
C ALA A 236 -7.09 -10.91 -0.91
N LEU A 237 -8.40 -11.08 -1.02
CA LEU A 237 -9.16 -10.66 -2.18
C LEU A 237 -10.06 -9.48 -1.80
N THR A 238 -9.80 -8.30 -2.40
CA THR A 238 -10.71 -7.16 -2.26
C THR A 238 -11.77 -7.21 -3.35
N ARG A 239 -13.00 -6.84 -3.00
CA ARG A 239 -14.17 -7.01 -3.86
C ARG A 239 -14.91 -5.67 -4.07
N PRO A 240 -15.65 -5.54 -5.18
CA PRO A 240 -16.45 -4.33 -5.41
C PRO A 240 -17.37 -4.02 -4.22
N PRO A 241 -17.59 -2.73 -3.90
CA PRO A 241 -18.55 -2.35 -2.88
C PRO A 241 -19.94 -2.99 -3.15
N GLY A 242 -20.54 -3.53 -2.12
CA GLY A 242 -21.84 -4.21 -2.25
C GLY A 242 -21.76 -5.69 -2.64
N SER A 243 -20.58 -6.25 -2.90
CA SER A 243 -20.42 -7.68 -3.17
C SER A 243 -20.85 -8.54 -1.97
N GLU A 244 -21.52 -9.66 -2.21
CA GLU A 244 -21.84 -10.69 -1.21
C GLU A 244 -21.25 -12.03 -1.62
N PRO A 245 -20.45 -12.61 -0.76
CA PRO A 245 -19.83 -12.06 0.45
C PRO A 245 -18.87 -10.90 0.16
N GLY A 246 -18.40 -10.19 1.23
CA GLY A 246 -17.44 -9.06 1.13
C GLY A 246 -16.01 -9.48 0.82
N ASP A 247 -15.05 -8.62 1.17
CA ASP A 247 -13.62 -8.93 1.09
C ASP A 247 -13.28 -10.18 1.89
N LEU A 248 -12.26 -10.90 1.49
CA LEU A 248 -11.91 -12.16 2.13
C LEU A 248 -10.40 -12.39 2.25
N LEU A 249 -10.02 -13.21 3.22
CA LEU A 249 -8.69 -13.78 3.40
C LEU A 249 -8.76 -15.30 3.30
N TRP A 250 -8.09 -15.86 2.31
CA TRP A 250 -7.86 -17.28 2.19
C TRP A 250 -6.55 -17.66 2.89
N ALA A 251 -6.59 -18.70 3.71
CA ALA A 251 -5.42 -19.24 4.40
C ALA A 251 -5.59 -20.74 4.67
N SER A 252 -4.66 -21.56 4.24
CA SER A 252 -4.63 -23.03 4.52
C SER A 252 -5.96 -23.73 4.23
N GLY A 253 -6.58 -23.45 3.10
CA GLY A 253 -7.85 -24.06 2.68
C GLY A 253 -9.10 -23.48 3.34
N ARG A 254 -8.97 -22.43 4.14
CA ARG A 254 -10.10 -21.77 4.80
C ARG A 254 -10.23 -20.32 4.33
N VAL A 255 -11.48 -19.89 4.16
CA VAL A 255 -11.82 -18.51 3.85
C VAL A 255 -12.37 -17.82 5.10
N ARG A 256 -11.91 -16.59 5.33
CA ARG A 256 -12.43 -15.66 6.33
C ARG A 256 -12.97 -14.45 5.62
N TYR A 257 -14.19 -14.07 5.95
CA TYR A 257 -14.85 -12.90 5.37
C TYR A 257 -14.69 -11.67 6.27
N ALA A 258 -14.42 -10.54 5.65
CA ALA A 258 -14.49 -9.26 6.33
C ALA A 258 -15.95 -8.92 6.69
N PRO A 259 -16.18 -8.31 7.87
CA PRO A 259 -17.47 -7.69 8.15
C PRO A 259 -17.69 -6.51 7.22
N ARG A 260 -18.95 -6.11 7.07
CA ARG A 260 -19.32 -4.94 6.27
C ARG A 260 -19.54 -3.74 7.16
N TYR A 261 -19.09 -2.62 6.68
CA TYR A 261 -19.32 -1.33 7.28
C TYR A 261 -20.10 -0.44 6.32
N THR A 262 -21.12 0.24 6.82
CA THR A 262 -21.80 1.31 6.07
C THR A 262 -20.92 2.54 6.10
N VAL A 263 -20.57 3.06 4.92
CA VAL A 263 -19.63 4.18 4.79
C VAL A 263 -20.28 5.31 4.00
N GLU A 264 -20.23 6.51 4.53
CA GLU A 264 -20.44 7.72 3.75
C GLU A 264 -19.14 8.04 3.01
N LEU A 265 -19.21 7.96 1.68
CA LEU A 265 -18.02 8.07 0.83
C LEU A 265 -17.56 9.53 0.74
N VAL A 266 -16.38 9.82 1.26
CA VAL A 266 -15.68 11.10 1.17
C VAL A 266 -14.56 11.06 0.13
N ASP A 267 -13.67 10.08 0.21
CA ASP A 267 -12.57 9.87 -0.74
C ASP A 267 -12.36 8.38 -1.00
N ARG A 268 -11.98 8.02 -2.23
CA ARG A 268 -11.71 6.62 -2.62
C ARG A 268 -10.24 6.27 -2.64
N ILE A 269 -9.39 7.29 -2.71
CA ILE A 269 -7.95 7.08 -2.85
C ILE A 269 -7.39 6.62 -1.50
N GLY A 270 -6.45 5.69 -1.52
CA GLY A 270 -5.84 5.14 -0.30
C GLY A 270 -6.66 4.08 0.45
N ALA A 271 -7.92 3.80 0.06
CA ALA A 271 -8.72 2.78 0.73
C ALA A 271 -8.13 1.35 0.59
N GLY A 272 -7.57 1.03 -0.58
CA GLY A 272 -6.83 -0.23 -0.79
C GLY A 272 -5.61 -0.33 0.11
N ASP A 273 -4.83 0.75 0.19
CA ASP A 273 -3.64 0.81 1.04
C ASP A 273 -4.02 0.71 2.52
N SER A 274 -5.16 1.30 2.90
CA SER A 274 -5.75 1.19 4.25
C SER A 274 -6.14 -0.26 4.57
N PHE A 275 -6.75 -0.97 3.62
CA PHE A 275 -7.03 -2.39 3.74
C PHE A 275 -5.75 -3.19 3.98
N VAL A 276 -4.72 -2.97 3.16
CA VAL A 276 -3.41 -3.63 3.29
C VAL A 276 -2.77 -3.34 4.65
N GLY A 277 -2.79 -2.08 5.09
CA GLY A 277 -2.23 -1.68 6.39
C GLY A 277 -2.93 -2.36 7.56
N GLY A 278 -4.26 -2.37 7.59
CA GLY A 278 -5.05 -3.06 8.60
C GLY A 278 -4.82 -4.57 8.59
N LEU A 279 -4.76 -5.18 7.40
CA LEU A 279 -4.47 -6.60 7.22
C LEU A 279 -3.10 -6.96 7.80
N ILE A 280 -2.06 -6.21 7.42
CA ILE A 280 -0.69 -6.46 7.89
C ILE A 280 -0.57 -6.25 9.38
N HIS A 281 -1.26 -5.26 9.96
CA HIS A 281 -1.25 -5.03 11.41
C HIS A 281 -1.72 -6.28 12.17
N GLY A 282 -2.86 -6.86 11.80
CA GLY A 282 -3.38 -8.08 12.42
C GLY A 282 -2.49 -9.31 12.16
N LEU A 283 -1.88 -9.40 10.97
CA LEU A 283 -0.94 -10.48 10.65
C LEU A 283 0.37 -10.40 11.46
N ILE A 284 0.82 -9.21 11.85
CA ILE A 284 1.97 -9.05 12.75
C ILE A 284 1.64 -9.64 14.13
N ASP A 285 0.41 -9.49 14.60
CA ASP A 285 -0.05 -10.08 15.86
C ASP A 285 -0.40 -11.59 15.75
N GLY A 286 -0.36 -12.14 14.53
CA GLY A 286 -0.58 -13.57 14.28
C GLY A 286 -2.05 -13.99 14.26
N ASP A 287 -2.99 -13.06 14.26
CA ASP A 287 -4.43 -13.33 14.26
C ASP A 287 -5.05 -13.04 12.88
N LEU A 288 -5.42 -14.12 12.16
CA LEU A 288 -5.99 -14.03 10.82
C LEU A 288 -7.43 -13.47 10.81
N ASP A 289 -8.20 -13.71 11.86
CA ASP A 289 -9.57 -13.21 11.97
C ASP A 289 -9.56 -11.73 12.32
N LEU A 290 -8.67 -11.31 13.22
CA LEU A 290 -8.40 -9.89 13.48
C LEU A 290 -7.90 -9.18 12.22
N ALA A 291 -6.96 -9.78 11.49
CA ALA A 291 -6.35 -9.19 10.31
C ALA A 291 -7.38 -8.79 9.24
N ILE A 292 -8.28 -9.71 8.86
CA ILE A 292 -9.28 -9.41 7.83
C ILE A 292 -10.36 -8.42 8.31
N ARG A 293 -10.72 -8.47 9.59
CA ARG A 293 -11.69 -7.54 10.18
C ARG A 293 -11.12 -6.14 10.25
N LEU A 294 -9.88 -6.00 10.71
CA LEU A 294 -9.19 -4.72 10.82
C LEU A 294 -8.89 -4.13 9.44
N ALA A 295 -8.58 -4.98 8.44
CA ALA A 295 -8.43 -4.56 7.05
C ALA A 295 -9.66 -3.82 6.52
N ALA A 296 -10.84 -4.44 6.67
CA ALA A 296 -12.10 -3.85 6.23
C ALA A 296 -12.47 -2.58 7.03
N TYR A 297 -12.22 -2.58 8.34
CA TYR A 297 -12.48 -1.41 9.17
C TYR A 297 -11.59 -0.24 8.79
N ALA A 298 -10.28 -0.46 8.66
CA ALA A 298 -9.33 0.56 8.23
C ALA A 298 -9.67 1.11 6.83
N ALA A 299 -10.04 0.24 5.88
CA ALA A 299 -10.50 0.67 4.56
C ALA A 299 -11.75 1.55 4.65
N SER A 300 -12.69 1.20 5.53
CA SER A 300 -13.93 1.96 5.75
C SER A 300 -13.65 3.35 6.33
N VAL A 301 -12.74 3.45 7.29
CA VAL A 301 -12.27 4.75 7.82
C VAL A 301 -11.58 5.57 6.74
N GLY A 302 -10.74 4.95 5.90
CA GLY A 302 -10.09 5.61 4.76
C GLY A 302 -11.11 6.19 3.78
N LEU A 303 -12.15 5.43 3.44
CA LEU A 303 -13.22 5.90 2.55
C LEU A 303 -14.01 7.09 3.13
N ALA A 304 -14.10 7.21 4.45
CA ALA A 304 -14.79 8.29 5.16
C ALA A 304 -13.90 9.49 5.50
N THR A 305 -12.63 9.45 5.11
CA THR A 305 -11.63 10.49 5.44
C THR A 305 -11.07 11.10 4.15
N PRO A 306 -10.91 12.42 4.02
CA PRO A 306 -10.28 13.02 2.85
C PRO A 306 -8.77 12.76 2.82
N GLY A 307 -8.23 12.53 1.62
CA GLY A 307 -6.80 12.30 1.38
C GLY A 307 -6.42 10.83 1.26
N ASP A 308 -5.17 10.58 0.83
CA ASP A 308 -4.68 9.23 0.58
C ASP A 308 -4.24 8.51 1.86
N ILE A 309 -3.66 9.26 2.80
CA ILE A 309 -3.17 8.72 4.05
C ILE A 309 -4.33 8.54 5.02
N ASN A 310 -4.47 7.35 5.55
CA ASN A 310 -5.48 7.05 6.56
C ASN A 310 -5.06 7.59 7.93
N PHE A 311 -5.95 8.37 8.55
CA PHE A 311 -5.74 8.92 9.89
C PHE A 311 -6.19 7.98 11.02
N PHE A 312 -6.60 6.77 10.70
CA PHE A 312 -6.89 5.74 11.68
C PHE A 312 -5.72 5.59 12.68
N GLY A 313 -6.03 5.65 13.97
CA GLY A 313 -5.02 5.70 15.03
C GLY A 313 -5.38 4.87 16.26
N PRO A 314 -4.64 5.02 17.37
CA PRO A 314 -4.84 4.21 18.59
C PRO A 314 -6.23 4.30 19.18
N GLU A 315 -6.89 5.46 19.08
CA GLU A 315 -8.26 5.65 19.58
C GLU A 315 -9.27 4.88 18.76
N ASP A 316 -9.13 4.91 17.43
CA ASP A 316 -9.98 4.14 16.51
C ASP A 316 -9.75 2.64 16.68
N LEU A 317 -8.50 2.23 16.91
CA LEU A 317 -8.17 0.83 17.18
C LEU A 317 -8.79 0.36 18.49
N ALA A 318 -8.79 1.21 19.53
CA ALA A 318 -9.45 0.91 20.79
C ALA A 318 -10.97 0.80 20.61
N ALA A 319 -11.58 1.69 19.84
CA ALA A 319 -13.00 1.65 19.49
C ALA A 319 -13.35 0.37 18.70
N PHE A 320 -12.53 0.01 17.73
CA PHE A 320 -12.67 -1.24 16.96
C PHE A 320 -12.64 -2.48 17.88
N HIS A 321 -11.70 -2.54 18.83
CA HIS A 321 -11.64 -3.66 19.79
C HIS A 321 -12.84 -3.68 20.75
N ALA A 322 -13.32 -2.53 21.19
CA ALA A 322 -14.51 -2.43 22.03
C ALA A 322 -15.77 -2.91 21.30
N ASP A 323 -15.95 -2.56 20.03
CA ASP A 323 -17.06 -3.03 19.19
C ASP A 323 -17.01 -4.57 19.02
N MET A 324 -15.82 -5.12 18.82
CA MET A 324 -15.62 -6.58 18.73
C MET A 324 -16.04 -7.33 20.00
N THR A 325 -15.94 -6.71 21.17
CA THR A 325 -16.31 -7.31 22.47
C THR A 325 -17.73 -6.97 22.89
N GLY A 326 -18.48 -6.18 22.10
CA GLY A 326 -19.81 -5.69 22.44
C GLY A 326 -19.82 -4.61 23.53
N ALA A 327 -18.66 -4.07 23.87
CA ALA A 327 -18.53 -2.95 24.79
C ALA A 327 -18.77 -1.63 24.03
N LEU A 328 -19.96 -1.06 24.18
CA LEU A 328 -20.25 0.28 23.64
C LEU A 328 -19.33 1.32 24.30
N VAL A 329 -18.43 1.88 23.54
CA VAL A 329 -17.75 3.13 23.92
C VAL A 329 -18.78 4.27 23.80
N ARG A 330 -19.18 4.82 24.93
CA ARG A 330 -20.03 6.02 25.03
C ARG A 330 -19.17 7.27 25.12
#